data_6d75dde85f856598351c00887758709e
#
_entry.id   6d75dde85f856598351c00887758709e
#
_cell.length_a   1.000
_cell.length_b   1.000
_cell.length_c   1.000
_cell.angle_alpha   90.00
_cell.angle_beta   90.00
_cell.angle_gamma   90.00
#
_symmetry.space_group_name_H-M   'P 1'
#
loop_
_entity.id
_entity.type
_entity.pdbx_description
1 polymer ?
#
loop_
_entity_poly.entity_id
_entity_poly.type
_entity_poly.pdbx_seq_one_letter_code
_entity_poly.pdbx_strand_id
1 'polypeptide(L)'
;MIRLGLAALLVAVALGGCTKKWDTSNATAADTHLARDTAIDARRHGPEIAKFAGLKAGDKVIDLIPGAGYWTRTFARIVGPSGHIYGIWPQPYAQEAGRNVRDYAAAAGKPPFANVSASTQPATSLSVPEKVDLVFTSQNYHDYPDKFMGPVDPALLNKAVFDALKPGGIYLIVDHVAAAGSGLRDTDTLHRIDPEIVKKQVTAAGFVFDGESKLLANPEDDHSKAVFDKSIRGHTDQFIYKFRKP
;
A
#
# COMPACT_ATOMS: atom_id res chain seq x y z
N MET A 1 -78.68 -3.74 -21.14
CA MET A 1 -77.65 -2.71 -21.49
C MET A 1 -76.52 -2.85 -20.49
N ILE A 2 -75.45 -3.53 -20.90
CA ILE A 2 -74.33 -3.87 -20.05
C ILE A 2 -73.20 -2.89 -20.42
N ARG A 3 -72.76 -2.08 -19.46
CA ARG A 3 -71.59 -1.18 -19.63
C ARG A 3 -70.32 -1.94 -19.21
N LEU A 4 -69.48 -2.24 -20.20
CA LEU A 4 -68.11 -2.68 -19.94
C LEU A 4 -67.25 -1.49 -19.54
N GLY A 5 -66.72 -1.53 -18.34
CA GLY A 5 -65.67 -0.60 -17.88
C GLY A 5 -64.30 -1.14 -18.28
N LEU A 6 -63.56 -0.39 -19.09
CA LEU A 6 -62.17 -0.65 -19.46
C LEU A 6 -61.27 -0.22 -18.29
N ALA A 7 -60.69 -1.18 -17.59
CA ALA A 7 -59.65 -0.87 -16.59
C ALA A 7 -58.30 -0.80 -17.30
N ALA A 8 -57.71 0.40 -17.40
CA ALA A 8 -56.37 0.61 -17.88
C ALA A 8 -55.36 0.18 -16.82
N LEU A 9 -54.60 -0.88 -17.08
CA LEU A 9 -53.54 -1.36 -16.23
C LEU A 9 -52.28 -0.51 -16.52
N LEU A 10 -51.97 0.45 -15.64
CA LEU A 10 -50.68 1.18 -15.66
C LEU A 10 -49.62 0.28 -15.10
N VAL A 11 -48.78 -0.29 -15.99
CA VAL A 11 -47.53 -0.96 -15.59
C VAL A 11 -46.50 0.10 -15.33
N ALA A 12 -46.29 0.42 -14.05
CA ALA A 12 -45.15 1.22 -13.61
C ALA A 12 -43.88 0.36 -13.65
N VAL A 13 -43.06 0.55 -14.68
CA VAL A 13 -41.73 -0.02 -14.74
C VAL A 13 -40.87 0.77 -13.75
N ALA A 14 -40.71 0.25 -12.54
CA ALA A 14 -39.75 0.76 -11.58
C ALA A 14 -38.35 0.40 -12.07
N LEU A 15 -37.64 1.37 -12.68
CA LEU A 15 -36.20 1.32 -12.87
C LEU A 15 -35.53 1.39 -11.49
N GLY A 16 -35.46 0.26 -10.83
CA GLY A 16 -34.69 0.08 -9.61
C GLY A 16 -33.22 0.16 -9.91
N GLY A 17 -32.69 1.39 -9.94
CA GLY A 17 -31.24 1.59 -9.84
C GLY A 17 -30.76 1.02 -8.52
N CYS A 18 -30.05 -0.11 -8.58
CA CYS A 18 -29.47 -0.77 -7.43
C CYS A 18 -28.27 0.06 -6.94
N THR A 19 -28.53 1.21 -6.33
CA THR A 19 -27.56 1.86 -5.44
C THR A 19 -27.56 1.02 -4.17
N LYS A 20 -26.60 0.08 -4.05
CA LYS A 20 -26.31 -0.54 -2.76
C LYS A 20 -25.91 0.57 -1.80
N LYS A 21 -26.89 1.14 -1.09
CA LYS A 21 -26.63 1.85 0.15
C LYS A 21 -25.95 0.83 1.08
N TRP A 22 -24.76 1.13 1.53
CA TRP A 22 -24.15 0.38 2.61
C TRP A 22 -25.09 0.44 3.80
N ASP A 23 -25.58 -0.70 4.24
CA ASP A 23 -26.40 -0.81 5.44
C ASP A 23 -25.48 -0.59 6.64
N THR A 24 -25.57 0.60 7.22
CA THR A 24 -24.78 1.02 8.38
C THR A 24 -25.28 0.41 9.69
N SER A 25 -26.41 -0.31 9.67
CA SER A 25 -26.99 -0.97 10.86
C SER A 25 -26.18 -2.17 11.34
N ASN A 26 -25.28 -2.72 10.49
CA ASN A 26 -24.31 -3.76 10.80
C ASN A 26 -22.88 -3.25 10.59
N ALA A 27 -22.58 -2.01 11.06
CA ALA A 27 -21.25 -1.44 11.00
C ALA A 27 -20.23 -2.42 11.61
N THR A 28 -19.44 -3.06 10.76
CA THR A 28 -18.37 -3.99 11.16
C THR A 28 -17.11 -3.21 11.53
N ALA A 29 -16.14 -3.85 12.15
CA ALA A 29 -14.82 -3.25 12.35
C ALA A 29 -14.21 -2.71 11.04
N ALA A 30 -14.62 -3.24 9.87
CA ALA A 30 -14.24 -2.77 8.55
C ALA A 30 -14.82 -1.37 8.23
N ASP A 31 -16.04 -1.05 8.67
CA ASP A 31 -16.66 0.26 8.42
C ASP A 31 -16.04 1.36 9.27
N THR A 32 -15.67 1.04 10.52
CA THR A 32 -14.90 1.96 11.38
C THR A 32 -13.48 2.21 10.84
N HIS A 33 -12.87 1.21 10.19
CA HIS A 33 -11.62 1.39 9.48
C HIS A 33 -11.76 2.30 8.25
N LEU A 34 -12.88 2.25 7.54
CA LEU A 34 -13.13 3.11 6.37
C LEU A 34 -13.22 4.59 6.75
N ALA A 35 -13.95 4.93 7.81
CA ALA A 35 -14.01 6.30 8.32
C ALA A 35 -12.64 6.78 8.82
N ARG A 36 -11.88 5.89 9.46
CA ARG A 36 -10.50 6.16 9.89
C ARG A 36 -9.55 6.36 8.69
N ASP A 37 -9.71 5.57 7.63
CA ASP A 37 -8.90 5.68 6.41
C ASP A 37 -9.13 7.03 5.73
N THR A 38 -10.35 7.50 5.63
CA THR A 38 -10.68 8.83 5.07
C THR A 38 -9.99 9.97 5.85
N ALA A 39 -9.94 9.87 7.19
CA ALA A 39 -9.20 10.83 8.00
C ALA A 39 -7.67 10.74 7.78
N ILE A 40 -7.16 9.54 7.45
CA ILE A 40 -5.75 9.33 7.15
C ILE A 40 -5.40 9.81 5.73
N ASP A 41 -6.34 9.73 4.78
CA ASP A 41 -6.14 10.15 3.39
C ASP A 41 -5.66 11.61 3.28
N ALA A 42 -6.21 12.50 4.11
CA ALA A 42 -5.79 13.92 4.15
C ALA A 42 -4.28 14.11 4.44
N ARG A 43 -3.65 13.13 5.07
CA ARG A 43 -2.22 13.14 5.42
C ARG A 43 -1.36 12.24 4.54
N ARG A 44 -1.90 11.11 4.09
CA ARG A 44 -1.15 10.09 3.34
C ARG A 44 -1.37 10.16 1.83
N HIS A 45 -2.37 10.92 1.37
CA HIS A 45 -2.70 11.08 -0.05
C HIS A 45 -2.81 9.74 -0.81
N GLY A 46 -3.43 8.73 -0.16
CA GLY A 46 -3.48 7.37 -0.68
C GLY A 46 -4.04 7.25 -2.09
N PRO A 47 -5.21 7.84 -2.41
CA PRO A 47 -5.77 7.82 -3.75
C PRO A 47 -4.85 8.47 -4.81
N GLU A 48 -4.21 9.59 -4.47
CA GLU A 48 -3.31 10.32 -5.38
C GLU A 48 -2.02 9.54 -5.64
N ILE A 49 -1.48 8.89 -4.61
CA ILE A 49 -0.29 8.03 -4.73
C ILE A 49 -0.61 6.78 -5.54
N ALA A 50 -1.77 6.16 -5.34
CA ALA A 50 -2.23 5.04 -6.16
C ALA A 50 -2.38 5.43 -7.64
N LYS A 51 -2.90 6.64 -7.91
CA LYS A 51 -2.98 7.21 -9.26
C LYS A 51 -1.59 7.47 -9.85
N PHE A 52 -0.65 8.00 -9.08
CA PHE A 52 0.74 8.19 -9.51
C PHE A 52 1.43 6.86 -9.84
N ALA A 53 1.14 5.79 -9.08
CA ALA A 53 1.59 4.44 -9.39
C ALA A 53 0.98 3.89 -10.70
N GLY A 54 -0.11 4.46 -11.17
CA GLY A 54 -0.86 3.95 -12.32
C GLY A 54 -1.75 2.76 -11.99
N LEU A 55 -2.11 2.59 -10.70
CA LEU A 55 -2.94 1.48 -10.23
C LEU A 55 -4.35 1.54 -10.82
N LYS A 56 -4.85 0.40 -11.29
CA LYS A 56 -6.16 0.27 -11.92
C LYS A 56 -6.89 -1.03 -11.54
N ALA A 57 -8.16 -1.11 -11.92
CA ALA A 57 -8.96 -2.30 -11.71
C ALA A 57 -8.32 -3.54 -12.36
N GLY A 58 -8.34 -4.64 -11.62
CA GLY A 58 -7.77 -5.93 -12.04
C GLY A 58 -6.29 -6.12 -11.71
N ASP A 59 -5.57 -5.08 -11.33
CA ASP A 59 -4.14 -5.18 -11.01
C ASP A 59 -3.87 -6.11 -9.82
N LYS A 60 -2.71 -6.76 -9.85
CA LYS A 60 -2.16 -7.56 -8.76
C LYS A 60 -1.07 -6.78 -8.06
N VAL A 61 -1.15 -6.67 -6.75
CA VAL A 61 -0.27 -5.82 -5.94
C VAL A 61 0.36 -6.62 -4.82
N ILE A 62 1.66 -6.45 -4.61
CA ILE A 62 2.31 -6.81 -3.36
C ILE A 62 2.38 -5.54 -2.49
N ASP A 63 1.80 -5.59 -1.29
CA ASP A 63 1.94 -4.59 -0.23
C ASP A 63 2.94 -5.14 0.79
N LEU A 64 4.18 -4.60 0.76
CA LEU A 64 5.26 -5.02 1.65
C LEU A 64 5.14 -4.30 2.99
N ILE A 65 5.04 -5.09 4.06
CA ILE A 65 4.90 -4.62 5.43
C ILE A 65 3.67 -3.71 5.57
N PRO A 66 2.45 -4.25 5.31
CA PRO A 66 1.21 -3.46 5.28
C PRO A 66 0.87 -2.71 6.57
N GLY A 67 1.55 -3.01 7.68
CA GLY A 67 1.27 -2.45 8.99
C GLY A 67 -0.19 -2.70 9.41
N ALA A 68 -0.94 -1.63 9.73
CA ALA A 68 -2.36 -1.71 10.04
C ALA A 68 -3.28 -1.76 8.81
N GLY A 69 -2.73 -1.97 7.61
CA GLY A 69 -3.45 -2.25 6.37
C GLY A 69 -4.12 -1.05 5.69
N TYR A 70 -3.71 0.19 5.98
CA TYR A 70 -4.24 1.37 5.31
C TYR A 70 -4.07 1.31 3.78
N TRP A 71 -2.84 1.06 3.31
CA TRP A 71 -2.53 0.97 1.89
C TRP A 71 -3.23 -0.21 1.23
N THR A 72 -3.22 -1.38 1.88
CA THR A 72 -3.95 -2.56 1.42
C THR A 72 -5.42 -2.25 1.16
N ARG A 73 -6.11 -1.61 2.12
CA ARG A 73 -7.53 -1.26 1.97
C ARG A 73 -7.76 -0.26 0.85
N THR A 74 -6.88 0.74 0.73
CA THR A 74 -6.93 1.71 -0.36
C THR A 74 -6.78 1.02 -1.71
N PHE A 75 -5.77 0.18 -1.86
CA PHE A 75 -5.51 -0.53 -3.12
C PHE A 75 -6.58 -1.58 -3.43
N ALA A 76 -7.05 -2.34 -2.44
CA ALA A 76 -8.09 -3.36 -2.64
C ALA A 76 -9.38 -2.77 -3.22
N ARG A 77 -9.76 -1.55 -2.80
CA ARG A 77 -10.90 -0.84 -3.37
C ARG A 77 -10.68 -0.44 -4.84
N ILE A 78 -9.46 -0.02 -5.18
CA ILE A 78 -9.12 0.43 -6.54
C ILE A 78 -9.04 -0.76 -7.50
N VAL A 79 -8.34 -1.82 -7.12
CA VAL A 79 -8.17 -2.99 -7.99
C VAL A 79 -9.47 -3.80 -8.11
N GLY A 80 -10.38 -3.67 -7.15
CA GLY A 80 -11.68 -4.33 -7.17
C GLY A 80 -11.62 -5.86 -7.12
N PRO A 81 -12.77 -6.55 -7.36
CA PRO A 81 -12.86 -8.00 -7.18
C PRO A 81 -12.06 -8.83 -8.20
N SER A 82 -11.66 -8.26 -9.34
CA SER A 82 -10.81 -8.90 -10.33
C SER A 82 -9.31 -8.72 -10.06
N GLY A 83 -8.95 -7.77 -9.18
CA GLY A 83 -7.59 -7.56 -8.70
C GLY A 83 -7.27 -8.38 -7.46
N HIS A 84 -6.03 -8.29 -6.97
CA HIS A 84 -5.64 -8.93 -5.72
C HIS A 84 -4.53 -8.18 -5.01
N ILE A 85 -4.56 -8.16 -3.67
CA ILE A 85 -3.50 -7.59 -2.83
C ILE A 85 -2.87 -8.72 -2.01
N TYR A 86 -1.58 -8.90 -2.19
CA TYR A 86 -0.73 -9.81 -1.42
C TYR A 86 -0.02 -9.01 -0.32
N GLY A 87 -0.54 -9.04 0.91
CA GLY A 87 0.13 -8.46 2.07
C GLY A 87 1.24 -9.39 2.55
N ILE A 88 2.49 -8.93 2.50
CA ILE A 88 3.66 -9.74 2.84
C ILE A 88 4.47 -9.07 3.94
N TRP A 89 4.74 -9.81 5.01
CA TRP A 89 5.68 -9.40 6.05
C TRP A 89 6.95 -10.25 5.99
N PRO A 90 8.14 -9.64 6.06
CA PRO A 90 9.35 -10.36 6.41
C PRO A 90 9.22 -11.04 7.78
N GLN A 91 9.75 -12.25 7.92
CA GLN A 91 9.63 -13.03 9.17
C GLN A 91 10.12 -12.26 10.41
N PRO A 92 11.29 -11.57 10.40
CA PRO A 92 11.72 -10.79 11.55
C PRO A 92 10.74 -9.67 11.89
N TYR A 93 10.27 -8.92 10.89
CA TYR A 93 9.30 -7.85 11.08
C TYR A 93 7.95 -8.36 11.62
N ALA A 94 7.50 -9.53 11.17
CA ALA A 94 6.26 -10.13 11.63
C ALA A 94 6.29 -10.48 13.13
N GLN A 95 7.46 -10.77 13.69
CA GLN A 95 7.63 -11.03 15.14
C GLN A 95 7.39 -9.74 15.93
N GLU A 96 7.96 -8.62 15.50
CA GLU A 96 7.78 -7.32 16.14
C GLU A 96 6.35 -6.78 15.96
N ALA A 97 5.80 -6.88 14.75
CA ALA A 97 4.48 -6.36 14.38
C ALA A 97 3.32 -7.31 14.72
N GLY A 98 3.53 -8.33 15.54
CA GLY A 98 2.67 -9.50 15.73
C GLY A 98 1.16 -9.23 15.84
N ARG A 99 0.72 -8.12 16.47
CA ARG A 99 -0.71 -7.76 16.52
C ARG A 99 -1.22 -7.36 15.13
N ASN A 100 -0.52 -6.48 14.43
CA ASN A 100 -0.92 -6.02 13.10
C ASN A 100 -1.01 -7.19 12.12
N VAL A 101 -0.07 -8.12 12.16
CA VAL A 101 -0.06 -9.33 11.32
C VAL A 101 -1.29 -10.19 11.60
N ARG A 102 -1.63 -10.43 12.87
CA ARG A 102 -2.81 -11.23 13.25
C ARG A 102 -4.11 -10.57 12.82
N ASP A 103 -4.27 -9.27 13.09
CA ASP A 103 -5.50 -8.52 12.77
C ASP A 103 -5.71 -8.46 11.26
N TYR A 104 -4.64 -8.24 10.50
CA TYR A 104 -4.67 -8.25 9.04
C TYR A 104 -5.02 -9.66 8.50
N ALA A 105 -4.35 -10.70 8.96
CA ALA A 105 -4.61 -12.07 8.53
C ALA A 105 -6.05 -12.51 8.86
N ALA A 106 -6.60 -12.04 9.98
CA ALA A 106 -7.97 -12.33 10.36
C ALA A 106 -9.01 -11.68 9.43
N ALA A 107 -8.68 -10.53 8.81
CA ALA A 107 -9.54 -9.81 7.86
C ALA A 107 -9.36 -10.28 6.41
N ALA A 108 -8.16 -10.70 6.03
CA ALA A 108 -7.82 -11.12 4.67
C ALA A 108 -8.70 -12.29 4.20
N GLY A 109 -9.11 -12.27 2.94
CA GLY A 109 -9.97 -13.29 2.32
C GLY A 109 -11.45 -13.25 2.74
N LYS A 110 -11.85 -12.31 3.60
CA LYS A 110 -13.24 -12.15 4.05
C LYS A 110 -13.83 -10.85 3.51
N PRO A 111 -15.16 -10.78 3.26
CA PRO A 111 -15.80 -9.52 2.89
C PRO A 111 -15.52 -8.43 3.94
N PRO A 112 -15.19 -7.19 3.54
CA PRO A 112 -15.09 -6.71 2.15
C PRO A 112 -13.73 -6.96 1.47
N PHE A 113 -12.79 -7.70 2.11
CA PHE A 113 -11.42 -7.92 1.65
C PHE A 113 -11.22 -9.33 1.07
N ALA A 114 -12.20 -9.84 0.30
CA ALA A 114 -12.12 -11.14 -0.36
C ALA A 114 -10.96 -11.23 -1.37
N ASN A 115 -10.50 -10.09 -1.89
CA ASN A 115 -9.38 -9.95 -2.82
C ASN A 115 -8.04 -9.62 -2.12
N VAL A 116 -7.90 -9.97 -0.85
CA VAL A 116 -6.69 -9.74 -0.06
C VAL A 116 -6.21 -11.06 0.53
N SER A 117 -4.91 -11.28 0.50
CA SER A 117 -4.25 -12.38 1.21
C SER A 117 -3.12 -11.88 2.09
N ALA A 118 -2.75 -12.69 3.09
CA ALA A 118 -1.70 -12.38 4.06
C ALA A 118 -0.68 -13.52 4.10
N SER A 119 0.60 -13.18 4.12
CA SER A 119 1.66 -14.16 4.33
C SER A 119 2.86 -13.56 5.06
N THR A 120 3.61 -14.45 5.73
CA THR A 120 4.92 -14.13 6.30
C THR A 120 5.96 -14.93 5.53
N GLN A 121 7.01 -14.27 5.04
CA GLN A 121 8.02 -14.86 4.16
C GLN A 121 9.43 -14.44 4.59
N PRO A 122 10.49 -15.14 4.13
CA PRO A 122 11.85 -14.64 4.30
C PRO A 122 12.00 -13.24 3.68
N ALA A 123 12.80 -12.38 4.31
CA ALA A 123 12.95 -10.99 3.89
C ALA A 123 13.57 -10.81 2.47
N THR A 124 14.21 -11.86 1.96
CA THR A 124 14.85 -11.89 0.64
C THR A 124 14.06 -12.66 -0.43
N SER A 125 12.81 -13.03 -0.11
CA SER A 125 11.99 -13.86 -1.00
C SER A 125 10.58 -13.32 -1.06
N LEU A 126 10.07 -13.10 -2.28
CA LEU A 126 8.69 -12.71 -2.53
C LEU A 126 8.03 -13.78 -3.40
N SER A 127 7.29 -14.68 -2.75
CA SER A 127 6.58 -15.76 -3.43
C SER A 127 5.08 -15.48 -3.44
N VAL A 128 4.52 -15.28 -4.62
CA VAL A 128 3.09 -15.13 -4.88
C VAL A 128 2.70 -16.00 -6.07
N PRO A 129 1.42 -16.37 -6.22
CA PRO A 129 0.99 -17.32 -7.27
C PRO A 129 1.23 -16.84 -8.71
N GLU A 130 1.38 -15.53 -8.93
CA GLU A 130 1.49 -14.91 -10.24
C GLU A 130 2.41 -13.70 -10.20
N LYS A 131 2.89 -13.24 -11.37
CA LYS A 131 3.60 -11.95 -11.46
C LYS A 131 2.62 -10.81 -11.22
N VAL A 132 3.10 -9.76 -10.52
CA VAL A 132 2.27 -8.63 -10.11
C VAL A 132 2.51 -7.38 -10.97
N ASP A 133 1.55 -6.46 -10.93
CA ASP A 133 1.62 -5.19 -11.66
C ASP A 133 2.34 -4.12 -10.83
N LEU A 134 2.21 -4.19 -9.49
CA LEU A 134 2.79 -3.24 -8.55
C LEU A 134 3.38 -3.97 -7.33
N VAL A 135 4.59 -3.59 -6.94
CA VAL A 135 5.10 -3.83 -5.58
C VAL A 135 5.19 -2.48 -4.89
N PHE A 136 4.64 -2.40 -3.70
CA PHE A 136 4.58 -1.17 -2.90
C PHE A 136 5.20 -1.38 -1.53
N THR A 137 5.93 -0.38 -1.03
CA THR A 137 6.37 -0.30 0.36
C THR A 137 6.29 1.15 0.83
N SER A 138 5.89 1.34 2.10
CA SER A 138 5.74 2.67 2.69
C SER A 138 6.34 2.71 4.09
N GLN A 139 7.39 3.52 4.25
CA GLN A 139 8.05 3.77 5.53
C GLN A 139 8.71 2.50 6.11
N ASN A 140 9.21 1.61 5.23
CA ASN A 140 9.82 0.34 5.64
C ASN A 140 11.02 -0.07 4.79
N TYR A 141 11.36 0.65 3.72
CA TYR A 141 12.55 0.30 2.93
C TYR A 141 13.83 0.48 3.75
N HIS A 142 13.84 1.52 4.59
CA HIS A 142 14.94 1.81 5.52
C HIS A 142 15.14 0.72 6.59
N ASP A 143 14.11 -0.08 6.90
CA ASP A 143 14.18 -1.15 7.92
C ASP A 143 15.02 -2.35 7.47
N TYR A 144 15.16 -2.60 6.16
CA TYR A 144 15.81 -3.81 5.65
C TYR A 144 17.29 -3.92 6.02
N PRO A 145 18.12 -2.85 5.99
CA PRO A 145 19.50 -2.93 6.45
C PRO A 145 19.65 -3.00 7.98
N ASP A 146 18.58 -2.80 8.75
CA ASP A 146 18.65 -2.70 10.20
C ASP A 146 18.83 -4.07 10.88
N LYS A 147 19.40 -4.04 12.08
CA LYS A 147 19.77 -5.26 12.82
C LYS A 147 18.60 -6.16 13.14
N PHE A 148 17.43 -5.59 13.47
CA PHE A 148 16.24 -6.38 13.80
C PHE A 148 15.71 -7.19 12.63
N MET A 149 15.94 -6.73 11.39
CA MET A 149 15.60 -7.47 10.17
C MET A 149 16.57 -8.62 9.87
N GLY A 150 17.68 -8.74 10.60
CA GLY A 150 18.76 -9.70 10.34
C GLY A 150 19.62 -9.28 9.16
N PRO A 151 20.21 -8.11 9.19
CA PRO A 151 20.47 -7.11 8.13
C PRO A 151 20.38 -7.71 6.72
N VAL A 152 19.32 -7.33 6.01
CA VAL A 152 19.08 -7.79 4.64
C VAL A 152 19.82 -6.88 3.67
N ASP A 153 20.65 -7.46 2.81
CA ASP A 153 21.23 -6.72 1.68
C ASP A 153 20.09 -6.18 0.78
N PRO A 154 19.95 -4.86 0.61
CA PRO A 154 18.94 -4.28 -0.28
C PRO A 154 18.97 -4.81 -1.71
N ALA A 155 20.12 -5.29 -2.19
CA ALA A 155 20.23 -5.91 -3.50
C ALA A 155 19.39 -7.19 -3.61
N LEU A 156 19.33 -7.99 -2.54
CA LEU A 156 18.50 -9.21 -2.51
C LEU A 156 17.01 -8.88 -2.50
N LEU A 157 16.59 -7.88 -1.69
CA LEU A 157 15.22 -7.39 -1.71
C LEU A 157 14.83 -6.89 -3.10
N ASN A 158 15.62 -5.98 -3.67
CA ASN A 158 15.34 -5.37 -4.97
C ASN A 158 15.29 -6.40 -6.09
N LYS A 159 16.16 -7.42 -6.03
CA LYS A 159 16.09 -8.56 -6.96
C LYS A 159 14.79 -9.34 -6.79
N ALA A 160 14.38 -9.66 -5.57
CA ALA A 160 13.14 -10.39 -5.32
C ALA A 160 11.92 -9.59 -5.83
N VAL A 161 11.90 -8.26 -5.62
CA VAL A 161 10.88 -7.37 -6.17
C VAL A 161 10.90 -7.39 -7.71
N PHE A 162 12.10 -7.28 -8.30
CA PHE A 162 12.24 -7.34 -9.76
C PHE A 162 11.69 -8.66 -10.32
N ASP A 163 12.02 -9.78 -9.67
CA ASP A 163 11.57 -11.09 -10.10
C ASP A 163 10.04 -11.26 -9.94
N ALA A 164 9.43 -10.66 -8.91
CA ALA A 164 7.99 -10.74 -8.68
C ALA A 164 7.15 -9.93 -9.69
N LEU A 165 7.71 -8.85 -10.25
CA LEU A 165 7.01 -7.96 -11.17
C LEU A 165 6.91 -8.52 -12.58
N LYS A 166 5.81 -8.17 -13.27
CA LYS A 166 5.67 -8.29 -14.73
C LYS A 166 6.64 -7.34 -15.44
N PRO A 167 7.03 -7.58 -16.72
CA PRO A 167 7.61 -6.54 -17.57
C PRO A 167 6.69 -5.30 -17.60
N GLY A 168 7.25 -4.10 -17.47
CA GLY A 168 6.48 -2.87 -17.34
C GLY A 168 5.87 -2.62 -15.97
N GLY A 169 5.96 -3.58 -15.04
CA GLY A 169 5.45 -3.45 -13.66
C GLY A 169 6.20 -2.39 -12.84
N ILE A 170 5.56 -1.90 -11.81
CA ILE A 170 6.01 -0.75 -11.02
C ILE A 170 6.50 -1.21 -9.63
N TYR A 171 7.63 -0.69 -9.21
CA TYR A 171 8.05 -0.67 -7.81
C TYR A 171 7.89 0.75 -7.28
N LEU A 172 6.99 0.96 -6.32
CA LEU A 172 6.72 2.24 -5.70
C LEU A 172 7.22 2.24 -4.26
N ILE A 173 8.10 3.18 -3.95
CA ILE A 173 8.70 3.32 -2.61
C ILE A 173 8.34 4.68 -2.06
N VAL A 174 7.76 4.67 -0.86
CA VAL A 174 7.54 5.85 -0.02
C VAL A 174 8.39 5.67 1.23
N ASP A 175 9.28 6.64 1.53
CA ASP A 175 10.05 6.54 2.78
C ASP A 175 10.48 7.90 3.32
N HIS A 176 10.94 7.93 4.57
CA HIS A 176 11.37 9.12 5.27
C HIS A 176 12.75 9.58 4.78
N VAL A 177 12.84 10.87 4.44
CA VAL A 177 14.07 11.49 3.96
C VAL A 177 15.08 11.63 5.10
N ALA A 178 16.28 11.13 4.88
CA ALA A 178 17.47 11.44 5.70
C ALA A 178 18.28 12.58 5.09
N ALA A 179 19.25 13.09 5.84
CA ALA A 179 20.19 14.09 5.34
C ALA A 179 20.92 13.61 4.07
N ALA A 180 21.07 14.49 3.10
CA ALA A 180 21.75 14.18 1.85
C ALA A 180 23.19 13.65 2.10
N GLY A 181 23.56 12.57 1.43
CA GLY A 181 24.86 11.91 1.60
C GLY A 181 24.99 11.04 2.85
N SER A 182 23.91 10.87 3.64
CA SER A 182 23.93 10.01 4.83
C SER A 182 23.93 8.51 4.48
N GLY A 183 23.46 8.15 3.28
CA GLY A 183 23.32 6.77 2.86
C GLY A 183 22.44 5.95 3.80
N LEU A 184 23.00 4.92 4.46
CA LEU A 184 22.30 4.06 5.43
C LEU A 184 22.57 4.44 6.89
N ARG A 185 23.27 5.56 7.19
CA ARG A 185 23.70 5.91 8.55
C ARG A 185 22.54 6.07 9.52
N ASP A 186 21.41 6.60 9.05
CA ASP A 186 20.32 7.07 9.88
C ASP A 186 19.12 6.09 9.92
N THR A 187 19.23 4.91 9.29
CA THR A 187 18.13 3.95 9.19
C THR A 187 17.70 3.43 10.55
N ASP A 188 18.62 2.85 11.33
CA ASP A 188 18.36 2.22 12.63
C ASP A 188 18.12 3.25 13.77
N THR A 189 18.57 4.50 13.60
CA THR A 189 18.53 5.52 14.67
C THR A 189 17.43 6.55 14.50
N LEU A 190 17.28 7.09 13.30
CA LEU A 190 16.27 8.09 12.98
C LEU A 190 15.08 7.54 12.21
N HIS A 191 15.15 6.29 11.75
CA HIS A 191 14.21 5.65 10.82
C HIS A 191 14.03 6.49 9.55
N ARG A 192 15.18 6.87 8.96
CA ARG A 192 15.28 7.67 7.74
C ARG A 192 16.34 7.11 6.81
N ILE A 193 16.13 7.28 5.52
CA ILE A 193 17.10 6.84 4.51
C ILE A 193 17.38 7.94 3.50
N ASP A 194 18.62 8.04 3.03
CA ASP A 194 18.99 8.95 1.95
C ASP A 194 18.31 8.52 0.64
N PRO A 195 17.47 9.38 0.02
CA PRO A 195 16.78 9.02 -1.21
C PRO A 195 17.70 8.62 -2.36
N GLU A 196 18.91 9.19 -2.44
CA GLU A 196 19.85 8.89 -3.52
C GLU A 196 20.45 7.47 -3.38
N ILE A 197 20.66 6.96 -2.16
CA ILE A 197 21.10 5.57 -2.00
C ILE A 197 19.99 4.60 -2.42
N VAL A 198 18.72 4.90 -2.15
CA VAL A 198 17.59 4.09 -2.60
C VAL A 198 17.53 4.05 -4.12
N LYS A 199 17.62 5.21 -4.78
CA LYS A 199 17.63 5.30 -6.24
C LYS A 199 18.77 4.46 -6.84
N LYS A 200 19.97 4.57 -6.28
CA LYS A 200 21.14 3.80 -6.69
C LYS A 200 20.95 2.29 -6.52
N GLN A 201 20.44 1.85 -5.36
CA GLN A 201 20.25 0.44 -5.07
C GLN A 201 19.17 -0.21 -5.96
N VAL A 202 18.05 0.49 -6.18
CA VAL A 202 16.95 -0.03 -7.00
C VAL A 202 17.33 -0.07 -8.49
N THR A 203 17.99 0.97 -9.00
CA THR A 203 18.46 0.96 -10.40
C THR A 203 19.56 -0.09 -10.64
N ALA A 204 20.42 -0.35 -9.65
CA ALA A 204 21.42 -1.43 -9.74
C ALA A 204 20.78 -2.83 -9.87
N ALA A 205 19.56 -3.02 -9.41
CA ALA A 205 18.80 -4.27 -9.58
C ALA A 205 18.11 -4.39 -10.96
N GLY A 206 18.33 -3.42 -11.87
CA GLY A 206 17.80 -3.45 -13.24
C GLY A 206 16.55 -2.61 -13.48
N PHE A 207 16.06 -1.91 -12.47
CA PHE A 207 14.92 -0.98 -12.63
C PHE A 207 15.34 0.31 -13.33
N VAL A 208 14.38 0.91 -14.03
CA VAL A 208 14.48 2.28 -14.55
C VAL A 208 13.73 3.22 -13.63
N PHE A 209 14.36 4.32 -13.21
CA PHE A 209 13.67 5.37 -12.45
C PHE A 209 12.64 6.06 -13.37
N ASP A 210 11.35 6.00 -12.98
CA ASP A 210 10.21 6.44 -13.79
C ASP A 210 9.53 7.69 -13.21
N GLY A 211 10.17 8.34 -12.25
CA GLY A 211 9.73 9.61 -11.70
C GLY A 211 9.53 9.63 -10.19
N GLU A 212 9.24 10.81 -9.68
CA GLU A 212 8.96 11.08 -8.28
C GLU A 212 7.71 11.92 -8.10
N SER A 213 7.14 11.90 -6.89
CA SER A 213 6.06 12.80 -6.49
C SER A 213 6.44 13.53 -5.20
N LYS A 214 6.07 14.79 -5.11
CA LYS A 214 6.31 15.65 -3.94
C LYS A 214 5.10 15.76 -3.01
N LEU A 215 4.10 14.89 -3.15
CA LEU A 215 2.86 14.91 -2.35
C LEU A 215 3.11 14.81 -0.83
N LEU A 216 4.19 14.17 -0.42
CA LEU A 216 4.55 13.99 0.99
C LEU A 216 5.81 14.76 1.38
N ALA A 217 6.29 15.67 0.53
CA ALA A 217 7.45 16.51 0.84
C ALA A 217 7.10 17.53 1.94
N ASN A 218 7.99 17.65 2.90
CA ASN A 218 7.92 18.69 3.95
C ASN A 218 9.26 19.38 4.11
N PRO A 219 9.48 20.54 3.48
CA PRO A 219 10.76 21.25 3.53
C PRO A 219 11.08 21.85 4.90
N GLU A 220 10.13 21.86 5.85
CA GLU A 220 10.36 22.32 7.23
C GLU A 220 10.95 21.24 8.12
N ASP A 221 10.98 19.98 7.68
CA ASP A 221 11.64 18.88 8.39
C ASP A 221 13.14 18.91 8.04
N ASP A 222 13.98 19.24 9.01
CA ASP A 222 15.43 19.35 8.87
C ASP A 222 16.17 18.00 8.89
N HIS A 223 15.43 16.91 8.95
CA HIS A 223 15.90 15.50 8.96
C HIS A 223 16.78 15.14 10.18
N SER A 224 16.89 16.00 11.21
CA SER A 224 17.76 15.78 12.36
C SER A 224 17.13 14.91 13.46
N LYS A 225 15.78 14.73 13.43
CA LYS A 225 15.02 14.03 14.46
C LYS A 225 14.55 12.67 13.99
N ALA A 226 14.47 11.73 14.94
CA ALA A 226 13.80 10.45 14.69
C ALA A 226 12.33 10.69 14.28
N VAL A 227 11.81 9.91 13.35
CA VAL A 227 10.44 10.05 12.81
C VAL A 227 9.34 9.90 13.87
N PHE A 228 9.69 9.31 15.02
CA PHE A 228 8.78 9.13 16.17
C PHE A 228 8.78 10.31 17.14
N ASP A 229 9.66 11.31 16.96
CA ASP A 229 9.67 12.51 17.80
C ASP A 229 8.31 13.21 17.72
N LYS A 230 7.77 13.55 18.88
CA LYS A 230 6.41 14.11 19.01
C LYS A 230 6.23 15.42 18.23
N SER A 231 7.31 16.18 18.01
CA SER A 231 7.25 17.47 17.30
C SER A 231 7.07 17.34 15.80
N ILE A 232 7.41 16.17 15.20
CA ILE A 232 7.37 15.95 13.75
C ILE A 232 6.60 14.69 13.34
N ARG A 233 6.19 13.87 14.31
CA ARG A 233 5.51 12.61 14.03
C ARG A 233 4.27 12.80 13.15
N GLY A 234 4.27 12.17 11.99
CA GLY A 234 3.21 12.29 10.99
C GLY A 234 3.35 13.50 10.06
N HIS A 235 4.42 14.31 10.23
CA HIS A 235 4.76 15.47 9.41
C HIS A 235 6.21 15.44 8.90
N THR A 236 6.84 14.29 8.93
CA THR A 236 8.19 14.09 8.39
C THR A 236 8.22 14.28 6.89
N ASP A 237 9.33 14.78 6.37
CA ASP A 237 9.61 14.81 4.94
C ASP A 237 9.71 13.39 4.39
N GLN A 238 9.04 13.11 3.27
CA GLN A 238 9.05 11.80 2.64
C GLN A 238 9.20 11.93 1.13
N PHE A 239 9.99 11.04 0.55
CA PHE A 239 10.05 10.87 -0.89
C PHE A 239 9.07 9.80 -1.38
N ILE A 240 8.61 9.94 -2.62
CA ILE A 240 7.81 8.95 -3.34
C ILE A 240 8.52 8.68 -4.66
N TYR A 241 9.15 7.51 -4.78
CA TYR A 241 9.89 7.11 -5.97
C TYR A 241 9.19 5.99 -6.71
N LYS A 242 9.01 6.21 -8.00
CA LYS A 242 8.45 5.22 -8.93
C LYS A 242 9.56 4.67 -9.82
N PHE A 243 9.68 3.35 -9.81
CA PHE A 243 10.60 2.62 -10.67
C PHE A 243 9.81 1.65 -11.55
N ARG A 244 10.29 1.45 -12.77
CA ARG A 244 9.69 0.53 -13.73
C ARG A 244 10.64 -0.62 -14.01
N LYS A 245 10.11 -1.84 -14.02
CA LYS A 245 10.80 -2.99 -14.62
C LYS A 245 10.72 -2.87 -16.15
N PRO A 246 11.83 -2.90 -16.88
CA PRO A 246 11.84 -2.90 -18.35
C PRO A 246 11.01 -4.00 -18.98
#